data_6fddce3f46df07357945964fb1e40fcf
#
_entry.id   6fddce3f46df07357945964fb1e40fcf
#
_cell.length_a   1.000
_cell.length_b   1.000
_cell.length_c   1.000
_cell.angle_alpha   90.00
_cell.angle_beta   90.00
_cell.angle_gamma   90.00
#
_symmetry.space_group_name_H-M   'P 1'
#
loop_
_entity.id
_entity.type
_entity.pdbx_description
1 polymer ?
#
loop_
_entity_poly.entity_id
_entity_poly.type
_entity_poly.pdbx_seq_one_letter_code
_entity_poly.pdbx_strand_id
1 'polypeptide(L)'
;MPEKAGKGKIGNTNFNVTDPDGHTVEIVQYEPDSWTRREKGKYIPATRISTHMAHVGVMVGVLDPAMKFYHDILGFQEFWRGSASGKVLSWVNMRVPDGDDYLEFMLYSTPPDAAQMGTKNHVCLFTPNIEKAVATLEARPARKNYRRPIEIKIGVNGKRQANLFDPDGTRIELMEPNTTDGKPVAPSTVPAPK
;
A
#
# COMPACT_ATOMS: atom_id res chain seq x y z
N MET A 1 23.20 10.12 12.34
CA MET A 1 22.50 10.10 13.65
C MET A 1 21.02 10.17 13.35
N PRO A 2 20.13 9.44 14.05
CA PRO A 2 18.70 9.60 13.85
C PRO A 2 18.30 11.06 14.12
N GLU A 3 17.39 11.59 13.30
CA GLU A 3 16.81 12.91 13.57
C GLU A 3 16.18 12.90 14.96
N LYS A 4 16.38 14.00 15.68
CA LYS A 4 15.76 14.17 17.00
C LYS A 4 14.24 14.25 16.83
N ALA A 5 13.50 13.45 17.59
CA ALA A 5 12.05 13.53 17.59
C ALA A 5 11.56 14.96 17.87
N GLY A 6 10.65 15.45 17.07
CA GLY A 6 10.09 16.80 17.14
C GLY A 6 8.57 16.79 17.19
N LYS A 7 7.98 17.88 17.67
CA LYS A 7 6.52 18.06 17.68
C LYS A 7 6.08 18.80 16.41
N GLY A 8 5.25 18.15 15.60
CA GLY A 8 4.67 18.77 14.41
C GLY A 8 3.58 19.80 14.73
N LYS A 9 3.20 20.64 13.76
CA LYS A 9 2.20 21.70 13.91
C LYS A 9 0.82 21.22 14.35
N ILE A 10 0.46 19.97 14.00
CA ILE A 10 -0.82 19.33 14.39
C ILE A 10 -0.76 18.62 15.74
N GLY A 11 0.38 18.72 16.44
CA GLY A 11 0.56 18.24 17.80
C GLY A 11 1.07 16.80 17.93
N ASN A 12 1.31 16.06 16.82
CA ASN A 12 1.96 14.76 16.86
C ASN A 12 3.46 14.90 17.09
N THR A 13 4.07 13.91 17.74
CA THR A 13 5.51 13.76 17.81
C THR A 13 5.97 12.81 16.70
N ASN A 14 7.02 13.17 15.98
CA ASN A 14 7.54 12.36 14.87
C ASN A 14 9.05 12.45 14.72
N PHE A 15 9.61 11.51 13.97
CA PHE A 15 10.95 11.56 13.41
C PHE A 15 11.02 10.71 12.13
N ASN A 16 12.02 10.98 11.30
CA ASN A 16 12.22 10.27 10.06
C ASN A 16 13.41 9.31 10.16
N VAL A 17 13.31 8.20 9.44
CA VAL A 17 14.41 7.28 9.15
C VAL A 17 14.44 7.02 7.65
N THR A 18 15.59 6.66 7.12
CA THR A 18 15.75 6.32 5.69
C THR A 18 15.94 4.83 5.56
N ASP A 19 15.16 4.20 4.70
CA ASP A 19 15.31 2.78 4.38
C ASP A 19 16.48 2.53 3.40
N PRO A 20 16.87 1.27 3.14
CA PRO A 20 17.98 0.95 2.24
C PRO A 20 17.81 1.39 0.79
N ASP A 21 16.56 1.57 0.31
CA ASP A 21 16.25 2.05 -1.05
C ASP A 21 16.11 3.58 -1.12
N GLY A 22 16.31 4.29 0.02
CA GLY A 22 16.27 5.76 0.10
C GLY A 22 14.89 6.34 0.38
N HIS A 23 13.88 5.53 0.71
CA HIS A 23 12.57 6.06 1.12
C HIS A 23 12.66 6.68 2.51
N THR A 24 11.97 7.80 2.68
CA THR A 24 11.77 8.39 4.01
C THR A 24 10.59 7.68 4.69
N VAL A 25 10.86 7.05 5.82
CA VAL A 25 9.85 6.44 6.69
C VAL A 25 9.64 7.34 7.90
N GLU A 26 8.44 7.91 8.03
CA GLU A 26 8.07 8.72 9.18
C GLU A 26 7.50 7.85 10.29
N ILE A 27 8.08 7.93 11.47
CA ILE A 27 7.58 7.30 12.70
C ILE A 27 6.82 8.35 13.49
N VAL A 28 5.51 8.12 13.71
CA VAL A 28 4.59 9.11 14.29
C VAL A 28 3.95 8.58 15.57
N GLN A 29 4.06 9.37 16.63
CA GLN A 29 3.26 9.18 17.85
C GLN A 29 2.07 10.16 17.83
N TYR A 30 0.85 9.62 17.81
CA TYR A 30 -0.38 10.42 17.93
C TYR A 30 -0.62 10.79 19.39
N GLU A 31 -0.23 12.03 19.74
CA GLU A 31 -0.42 12.55 21.09
C GLU A 31 -1.92 12.67 21.43
N PRO A 32 -2.30 12.51 22.71
CA PRO A 32 -3.71 12.55 23.14
C PRO A 32 -4.43 13.86 22.77
N ASP A 33 -3.70 14.99 22.82
CA ASP A 33 -4.18 16.33 22.52
C ASP A 33 -3.95 16.77 21.06
N SER A 34 -3.39 15.89 20.22
CA SER A 34 -3.15 16.19 18.81
C SER A 34 -4.44 16.39 18.02
N TRP A 35 -4.36 17.19 16.95
CA TRP A 35 -5.47 17.35 16.01
C TRP A 35 -5.94 16.01 15.44
N THR A 36 -5.00 15.13 15.05
CA THR A 36 -5.30 13.82 14.51
C THR A 36 -6.16 12.97 15.44
N ARG A 37 -5.87 12.98 16.74
CA ARG A 37 -6.66 12.26 17.74
C ARG A 37 -8.05 12.85 17.92
N ARG A 38 -8.15 14.19 18.05
CA ARG A 38 -9.43 14.89 18.26
C ARG A 38 -10.38 14.77 17.07
N GLU A 39 -9.82 14.70 15.86
CA GLU A 39 -10.59 14.70 14.61
C GLU A 39 -10.78 13.31 14.01
N LYS A 40 -10.27 12.26 14.66
CA LYS A 40 -10.40 10.87 14.17
C LYS A 40 -11.86 10.51 13.89
N GLY A 41 -12.13 10.11 12.64
CA GLY A 41 -13.45 9.67 12.19
C GLY A 41 -14.46 10.77 11.85
N LYS A 42 -14.14 12.07 12.06
CA LYS A 42 -15.10 13.15 11.84
C LYS A 42 -15.34 13.50 10.36
N TYR A 43 -14.35 13.34 9.51
CA TYR A 43 -14.41 13.77 8.10
C TYR A 43 -14.62 12.62 7.11
N ILE A 44 -15.37 11.60 7.53
CA ILE A 44 -15.64 10.43 6.69
C ILE A 44 -16.92 10.66 5.88
N PRO A 45 -16.85 10.84 4.54
CA PRO A 45 -18.04 11.09 3.72
C PRO A 45 -18.91 9.83 3.61
N ALA A 46 -20.24 10.00 3.56
CA ALA A 46 -21.16 8.91 3.32
C ALA A 46 -20.97 8.24 1.95
N THR A 47 -20.37 8.96 1.00
CA THR A 47 -20.08 8.49 -0.37
C THR A 47 -18.74 7.77 -0.51
N ARG A 48 -18.09 7.43 0.61
CA ARG A 48 -16.82 6.68 0.58
C ARG A 48 -17.01 5.30 -0.06
N ILE A 49 -15.99 4.84 -0.77
CA ILE A 49 -15.96 3.54 -1.45
C ILE A 49 -15.06 2.52 -0.74
N SER A 50 -14.33 2.96 0.28
CA SER A 50 -13.40 2.14 1.04
C SER A 50 -13.63 2.27 2.54
N THR A 51 -13.14 1.32 3.31
CA THR A 51 -13.18 1.34 4.77
C THR A 51 -11.92 1.95 5.36
N HIS A 52 -10.77 1.67 4.76
CA HIS A 52 -9.46 2.18 5.19
C HIS A 52 -8.39 1.96 4.09
N MET A 53 -7.24 2.54 4.28
CA MET A 53 -6.05 2.26 3.46
C MET A 53 -5.42 0.94 3.94
N ALA A 54 -5.35 -0.05 3.04
CA ALA A 54 -4.90 -1.40 3.39
C ALA A 54 -3.37 -1.54 3.34
N HIS A 55 -2.75 -0.98 2.30
CA HIS A 55 -1.31 -1.01 2.15
C HIS A 55 -0.78 0.15 1.30
N VAL A 56 0.51 0.33 1.42
CA VAL A 56 1.29 1.16 0.50
C VAL A 56 2.29 0.25 -0.21
N GLY A 57 2.29 0.29 -1.54
CA GLY A 57 3.34 -0.35 -2.34
C GLY A 57 4.56 0.54 -2.39
N VAL A 58 5.72 -0.01 -2.05
CA VAL A 58 7.01 0.66 -2.12
C VAL A 58 8.00 -0.16 -2.94
N MET A 59 8.79 0.50 -3.76
CA MET A 59 9.78 -0.18 -4.59
C MET A 59 10.98 -0.64 -3.76
N VAL A 60 11.37 -1.89 -3.93
CA VAL A 60 12.52 -2.49 -3.25
C VAL A 60 13.44 -3.15 -4.26
N GLY A 61 14.69 -2.68 -4.33
CA GLY A 61 15.70 -3.20 -5.25
C GLY A 61 16.37 -4.47 -4.76
N VAL A 62 16.72 -4.54 -3.47
CA VAL A 62 17.36 -5.70 -2.87
C VAL A 62 16.60 -6.13 -1.63
N LEU A 63 16.07 -7.36 -1.64
CA LEU A 63 15.16 -7.84 -0.59
C LEU A 63 15.83 -7.95 0.79
N ASP A 64 17.04 -8.52 0.88
CA ASP A 64 17.67 -8.78 2.17
C ASP A 64 17.95 -7.53 3.02
N PRO A 65 18.47 -6.41 2.49
CA PRO A 65 18.59 -5.16 3.25
C PRO A 65 17.23 -4.61 3.69
N ALA A 66 16.21 -4.68 2.83
CA ALA A 66 14.86 -4.23 3.18
C ALA A 66 14.27 -5.09 4.31
N MET A 67 14.44 -6.41 4.27
CA MET A 67 14.01 -7.30 5.36
C MET A 67 14.71 -6.95 6.67
N LYS A 68 16.02 -6.72 6.67
CA LYS A 68 16.76 -6.30 7.89
C LYS A 68 16.19 -4.98 8.45
N PHE A 69 15.87 -4.02 7.60
CA PHE A 69 15.33 -2.75 8.05
C PHE A 69 13.89 -2.88 8.57
N TYR A 70 12.98 -3.41 7.76
CA TYR A 70 11.56 -3.45 8.13
C TYR A 70 11.23 -4.57 9.13
N HIS A 71 11.81 -5.76 9.00
CA HIS A 71 11.55 -6.86 9.93
C HIS A 71 12.39 -6.75 11.19
N ASP A 72 13.75 -6.72 11.08
CA ASP A 72 14.62 -6.85 12.25
C ASP A 72 14.66 -5.56 13.08
N ILE A 73 14.56 -4.38 12.45
CA ILE A 73 14.62 -3.08 13.16
C ILE A 73 13.23 -2.55 13.49
N LEU A 74 12.30 -2.51 12.52
CA LEU A 74 10.97 -1.92 12.72
C LEU A 74 9.91 -2.92 13.19
N GLY A 75 10.19 -4.24 13.19
CA GLY A 75 9.30 -5.27 13.72
C GLY A 75 8.15 -5.69 12.81
N PHE A 76 8.19 -5.32 11.53
CA PHE A 76 7.20 -5.79 10.55
C PHE A 76 7.29 -7.31 10.37
N GLN A 77 6.17 -7.97 10.05
CA GLN A 77 6.11 -9.40 9.86
C GLN A 77 5.71 -9.75 8.42
N GLU A 78 6.55 -10.53 7.73
CA GLU A 78 6.13 -11.09 6.44
C GLU A 78 4.97 -12.06 6.63
N PHE A 79 3.93 -11.93 5.81
CA PHE A 79 2.79 -12.84 5.84
C PHE A 79 2.43 -13.44 4.48
N TRP A 80 2.93 -12.87 3.39
CA TRP A 80 2.72 -13.38 2.04
C TRP A 80 3.77 -12.85 1.07
N ARG A 81 4.07 -13.64 0.04
CA ARG A 81 4.90 -13.25 -1.09
C ARG A 81 4.37 -13.86 -2.39
N GLY A 82 4.53 -13.15 -3.50
CA GLY A 82 3.98 -13.54 -4.79
C GLY A 82 4.92 -13.31 -5.96
N SER A 83 4.62 -13.98 -7.07
CA SER A 83 5.36 -13.88 -8.33
C SER A 83 4.39 -13.69 -9.50
N ALA A 84 4.59 -12.66 -10.32
CA ALA A 84 3.83 -12.46 -11.54
C ALA A 84 4.22 -13.44 -12.65
N SER A 85 5.50 -13.84 -12.68
CA SER A 85 6.06 -14.67 -13.74
C SER A 85 6.16 -16.17 -13.37
N GLY A 86 6.04 -16.50 -12.09
CA GLY A 86 6.36 -17.82 -11.55
C GLY A 86 7.87 -18.15 -11.53
N LYS A 87 8.75 -17.20 -11.87
CA LYS A 87 10.21 -17.41 -11.96
C LYS A 87 11.00 -16.64 -10.90
N VAL A 88 10.57 -15.41 -10.59
CA VAL A 88 11.18 -14.55 -9.56
C VAL A 88 10.07 -13.87 -8.77
N LEU A 89 10.34 -13.52 -7.51
CA LEU A 89 9.40 -12.77 -6.68
C LEU A 89 9.11 -11.40 -7.30
N SER A 90 7.86 -10.99 -7.20
CA SER A 90 7.40 -9.65 -7.58
C SER A 90 6.96 -8.84 -6.36
N TRP A 91 6.45 -9.52 -5.33
CA TRP A 91 5.89 -8.88 -4.14
C TRP A 91 6.29 -9.63 -2.86
N VAL A 92 6.48 -8.85 -1.78
CA VAL A 92 6.55 -9.34 -0.41
C VAL A 92 5.71 -8.43 0.47
N ASN A 93 4.75 -9.00 1.20
CA ASN A 93 3.81 -8.25 2.04
C ASN A 93 4.25 -8.29 3.50
N MET A 94 4.51 -7.12 4.06
CA MET A 94 5.05 -6.91 5.40
C MET A 94 4.01 -6.22 6.29
N ARG A 95 3.38 -6.97 7.19
CA ARG A 95 2.38 -6.44 8.13
C ARG A 95 3.03 -5.49 9.13
N VAL A 96 2.36 -4.37 9.42
CA VAL A 96 2.80 -3.45 10.49
C VAL A 96 2.74 -4.12 11.86
N PRO A 97 3.60 -3.71 12.83
CA PRO A 97 3.66 -4.37 14.14
C PRO A 97 2.39 -4.27 14.97
N ASP A 98 1.57 -3.23 14.75
CA ASP A 98 0.43 -2.86 15.58
C ASP A 98 -0.93 -2.91 14.87
N GLY A 99 -1.01 -3.59 13.71
CA GLY A 99 -2.25 -3.64 12.93
C GLY A 99 -2.27 -4.68 11.83
N ASP A 100 -3.33 -4.63 11.01
CA ASP A 100 -3.53 -5.51 9.86
C ASP A 100 -3.10 -4.87 8.53
N ASP A 101 -2.81 -3.58 8.53
CA ASP A 101 -2.29 -2.86 7.38
C ASP A 101 -0.84 -3.29 7.09
N TYR A 102 -0.37 -3.10 5.87
CA TYR A 102 0.95 -3.61 5.49
C TYR A 102 1.66 -2.73 4.46
N LEU A 103 2.96 -2.92 4.33
CA LEU A 103 3.73 -2.51 3.17
C LEU A 103 3.78 -3.66 2.16
N GLU A 104 3.58 -3.36 0.89
CA GLU A 104 3.85 -4.27 -0.21
C GLU A 104 5.17 -3.88 -0.87
N PHE A 105 6.22 -4.70 -0.67
CA PHE A 105 7.47 -4.52 -1.39
C PHE A 105 7.25 -4.89 -2.87
N MET A 106 7.45 -3.91 -3.75
CA MET A 106 7.40 -4.06 -5.20
C MET A 106 8.81 -4.32 -5.70
N LEU A 107 9.17 -5.60 -5.84
CA LEU A 107 10.54 -5.99 -6.20
C LEU A 107 10.84 -5.69 -7.68
N TYR A 108 12.07 -5.29 -7.96
CA TYR A 108 12.56 -5.06 -9.32
C TYR A 108 14.02 -5.52 -9.46
N SER A 109 14.39 -6.00 -10.64
CA SER A 109 15.78 -6.32 -11.01
C SER A 109 16.46 -5.19 -11.80
N THR A 110 15.65 -4.33 -12.43
CA THR A 110 16.14 -3.15 -13.17
C THR A 110 15.41 -1.93 -12.65
N PRO A 111 16.11 -0.85 -12.28
CA PRO A 111 15.49 0.38 -11.81
C PRO A 111 14.39 0.83 -12.78
N PRO A 112 13.16 1.05 -12.31
CA PRO A 112 12.07 1.48 -13.15
C PRO A 112 12.25 2.93 -13.61
N ASP A 113 11.71 3.25 -14.77
CA ASP A 113 11.58 4.63 -15.22
C ASP A 113 10.53 5.42 -14.44
N ALA A 114 10.42 6.74 -14.68
CA ALA A 114 9.50 7.60 -13.94
C ALA A 114 8.03 7.17 -14.07
N ALA A 115 7.60 6.67 -15.23
CA ALA A 115 6.22 6.21 -15.42
C ALA A 115 5.96 4.90 -14.68
N GLN A 116 6.93 3.99 -14.67
CA GLN A 116 6.86 2.75 -13.92
C GLN A 116 6.88 3.00 -12.40
N MET A 117 7.59 4.03 -11.93
CA MET A 117 7.61 4.42 -10.51
C MET A 117 6.22 4.73 -9.99
N GLY A 118 5.41 5.53 -10.71
CA GLY A 118 4.05 5.86 -10.32
C GLY A 118 3.11 4.65 -10.30
N THR A 119 3.39 3.62 -11.09
CA THR A 119 2.59 2.39 -11.12
C THR A 119 2.99 1.41 -10.01
N LYS A 120 4.27 1.34 -9.67
CA LYS A 120 4.78 0.44 -8.62
C LYS A 120 4.58 1.02 -7.23
N ASN A 121 4.97 2.27 -6.98
CA ASN A 121 4.57 2.98 -5.78
C ASN A 121 3.07 3.26 -5.85
N HIS A 122 2.31 2.80 -4.86
CA HIS A 122 0.85 2.91 -4.91
C HIS A 122 0.23 2.89 -3.52
N VAL A 123 -1.01 3.32 -3.47
CA VAL A 123 -1.87 3.23 -2.29
C VAL A 123 -2.97 2.22 -2.59
N CYS A 124 -3.22 1.30 -1.69
CA CYS A 124 -4.35 0.39 -1.77
C CYS A 124 -5.43 0.72 -0.74
N LEU A 125 -6.67 0.76 -1.20
CA LEU A 125 -7.85 0.99 -0.39
C LEU A 125 -8.67 -0.30 -0.31
N PHE A 126 -9.00 -0.77 0.89
CA PHE A 126 -9.94 -1.86 1.04
C PHE A 126 -11.38 -1.42 0.80
N THR A 127 -12.06 -2.17 -0.05
CA THR A 127 -13.49 -2.04 -0.28
C THR A 127 -14.21 -3.37 0.03
N PRO A 128 -15.32 -3.35 0.78
CA PRO A 128 -16.04 -4.58 1.11
C PRO A 128 -16.74 -5.23 -0.11
N ASN A 129 -16.97 -4.45 -1.17
CA ASN A 129 -17.58 -4.91 -2.42
C ASN A 129 -17.07 -4.04 -3.58
N ILE A 130 -16.23 -4.61 -4.41
CA ILE A 130 -15.55 -3.87 -5.47
C ILE A 130 -16.49 -3.48 -6.61
N GLU A 131 -17.50 -4.29 -6.92
CA GLU A 131 -18.49 -3.99 -7.96
C GLU A 131 -19.30 -2.75 -7.57
N LYS A 132 -19.76 -2.71 -6.30
CA LYS A 132 -20.46 -1.54 -5.76
C LYS A 132 -19.56 -0.29 -5.70
N ALA A 133 -18.28 -0.47 -5.36
CA ALA A 133 -17.31 0.63 -5.34
C ALA A 133 -17.09 1.20 -6.75
N VAL A 134 -16.88 0.34 -7.74
CA VAL A 134 -16.74 0.75 -9.15
C VAL A 134 -18.01 1.41 -9.67
N ALA A 135 -19.19 0.82 -9.44
CA ALA A 135 -20.47 1.42 -9.83
C ALA A 135 -20.68 2.81 -9.21
N THR A 136 -20.29 2.99 -7.93
CA THR A 136 -20.32 4.29 -7.25
C THR A 136 -19.38 5.30 -7.92
N LEU A 137 -18.17 4.88 -8.32
CA LEU A 137 -17.23 5.74 -9.02
C LEU A 137 -17.73 6.13 -10.41
N GLU A 138 -18.27 5.16 -11.17
CA GLU A 138 -18.83 5.39 -12.50
C GLU A 138 -20.01 6.39 -12.47
N ALA A 139 -20.82 6.37 -11.41
CA ALA A 139 -21.95 7.29 -11.23
C ALA A 139 -21.56 8.71 -10.78
N ARG A 140 -20.31 8.96 -10.40
CA ARG A 140 -19.88 10.29 -9.94
C ARG A 140 -19.83 11.30 -11.10
N PRO A 141 -20.32 12.55 -10.91
CA PRO A 141 -20.23 13.59 -11.95
C PRO A 141 -18.81 13.83 -12.47
N ALA A 142 -17.80 13.69 -11.60
CA ALA A 142 -16.39 13.84 -11.96
C ALA A 142 -15.85 12.72 -12.86
N ARG A 143 -16.57 11.60 -12.99
CA ARG A 143 -16.18 10.46 -13.83
C ARG A 143 -15.91 10.84 -15.29
N LYS A 144 -16.65 11.80 -15.81
CA LYS A 144 -16.47 12.33 -17.18
C LYS A 144 -15.06 12.87 -17.45
N ASN A 145 -14.34 13.28 -16.41
CA ASN A 145 -12.98 13.82 -16.50
C ASN A 145 -11.92 12.72 -16.41
N TYR A 146 -12.29 11.51 -16.00
CA TYR A 146 -11.39 10.35 -15.89
C TYR A 146 -11.65 9.39 -17.04
N ARG A 147 -10.75 9.37 -18.03
CA ARG A 147 -10.97 8.64 -19.31
C ARG A 147 -10.52 7.19 -19.29
N ARG A 148 -9.73 6.76 -18.28
CA ARG A 148 -9.27 5.37 -18.20
C ARG A 148 -10.42 4.46 -17.77
N PRO A 149 -10.52 3.22 -18.30
CA PRO A 149 -11.48 2.25 -17.82
C PRO A 149 -11.14 1.82 -16.38
N ILE A 150 -12.15 1.48 -15.59
CA ILE A 150 -12.00 0.91 -14.25
C ILE A 150 -12.37 -0.56 -14.35
N GLU A 151 -11.39 -1.42 -14.57
CA GLU A 151 -11.58 -2.84 -14.79
C GLU A 151 -11.36 -3.64 -13.50
N ILE A 152 -12.32 -4.51 -13.16
CA ILE A 152 -12.18 -5.43 -12.05
C ILE A 152 -11.42 -6.67 -12.55
N LYS A 153 -10.34 -7.02 -11.84
CA LYS A 153 -9.50 -8.19 -12.13
C LYS A 153 -9.26 -9.00 -10.87
N ILE A 154 -8.87 -10.26 -11.03
CA ILE A 154 -8.39 -11.09 -9.93
C ILE A 154 -6.86 -10.99 -9.91
N GLY A 155 -6.31 -10.55 -8.80
CA GLY A 155 -4.87 -10.48 -8.60
C GLY A 155 -4.23 -11.84 -8.36
N VAL A 156 -2.90 -11.89 -8.39
CA VAL A 156 -2.13 -13.12 -8.07
C VAL A 156 -2.42 -13.61 -6.65
N ASN A 157 -2.77 -12.71 -5.74
CA ASN A 157 -3.22 -13.00 -4.38
C ASN A 157 -4.65 -13.56 -4.29
N GLY A 158 -5.33 -13.82 -5.42
CA GLY A 158 -6.69 -14.37 -5.48
C GLY A 158 -7.80 -13.37 -5.14
N LYS A 159 -7.49 -12.12 -4.88
CA LYS A 159 -8.47 -11.08 -4.51
C LYS A 159 -8.92 -10.28 -5.72
N ARG A 160 -10.18 -9.81 -5.70
CA ARG A 160 -10.67 -8.88 -6.72
C ARG A 160 -10.07 -7.49 -6.49
N GLN A 161 -9.58 -6.90 -7.57
CA GLN A 161 -8.86 -5.63 -7.58
C GLN A 161 -9.33 -4.76 -8.74
N ALA A 162 -9.23 -3.44 -8.57
CA ALA A 162 -9.36 -2.47 -9.65
C ALA A 162 -8.34 -1.34 -9.46
N ASN A 163 -7.80 -0.82 -10.56
CA ASN A 163 -6.79 0.21 -10.52
C ASN A 163 -7.31 1.52 -11.10
N LEU A 164 -7.06 2.61 -10.40
CA LEU A 164 -7.20 3.98 -10.86
C LEU A 164 -5.82 4.63 -10.84
N PHE A 165 -5.72 5.79 -11.50
CA PHE A 165 -4.49 6.57 -11.52
C PHE A 165 -4.84 8.02 -11.26
N ASP A 166 -4.08 8.68 -10.42
CA ASP A 166 -4.19 10.11 -10.20
C ASP A 166 -3.65 10.90 -11.42
N PRO A 167 -3.77 12.24 -11.45
CA PRO A 167 -3.25 13.04 -12.55
C PRO A 167 -1.74 12.95 -12.75
N ASP A 168 -0.98 12.63 -11.70
CA ASP A 168 0.48 12.48 -11.73
C ASP A 168 0.92 11.05 -12.10
N GLY A 169 -0.05 10.13 -12.31
CA GLY A 169 0.21 8.76 -12.71
C GLY A 169 0.41 7.78 -11.56
N THR A 170 0.21 8.19 -10.31
CA THR A 170 0.27 7.29 -9.15
C THR A 170 -0.93 6.36 -9.15
N ARG A 171 -0.70 5.06 -8.97
CA ARG A 171 -1.75 4.05 -8.91
C ARG A 171 -2.48 4.09 -7.58
N ILE A 172 -3.80 4.10 -7.65
CA ILE A 172 -4.69 3.83 -6.52
C ILE A 172 -5.35 2.50 -6.77
N GLU A 173 -5.03 1.51 -5.95
CA GLU A 173 -5.63 0.20 -6.02
C GLU A 173 -6.88 0.13 -5.13
N LEU A 174 -7.93 -0.47 -5.64
CA LEU A 174 -9.07 -0.93 -4.83
C LEU A 174 -8.97 -2.44 -4.72
N MET A 175 -9.13 -3.00 -3.52
CA MET A 175 -9.03 -4.43 -3.30
C MET A 175 -10.07 -4.91 -2.29
N GLU A 176 -10.67 -6.08 -2.54
CA GLU A 176 -11.46 -6.78 -1.54
C GLU A 176 -10.57 -7.50 -0.51
N PRO A 177 -11.01 -7.61 0.75
CA PRO A 177 -10.20 -8.24 1.80
C PRO A 177 -10.01 -9.76 1.59
N ASN A 178 -10.98 -10.43 0.96
CA ASN A 178 -11.00 -11.88 0.82
C ASN A 178 -10.68 -12.32 -0.61
N THR A 179 -10.16 -13.53 -0.74
CA THR A 179 -10.02 -14.22 -2.04
C THR A 179 -11.39 -14.59 -2.61
N THR A 180 -11.46 -14.76 -3.93
CA THR A 180 -12.74 -15.05 -4.63
C THR A 180 -13.34 -16.42 -4.27
N ASP A 181 -12.51 -17.37 -3.85
CA ASP A 181 -12.91 -18.72 -3.46
C ASP A 181 -12.85 -18.97 -1.95
N GLY A 182 -12.53 -17.93 -1.17
CA GLY A 182 -12.38 -18.00 0.29
C GLY A 182 -11.14 -18.75 0.78
N LYS A 183 -10.25 -19.18 -0.12
CA LYS A 183 -9.03 -19.92 0.24
C LYS A 183 -7.80 -19.02 0.12
N PRO A 184 -6.92 -18.98 1.14
CA PRO A 184 -5.67 -18.25 1.04
C PRO A 184 -4.81 -18.79 -0.11
N VAL A 185 -4.23 -17.89 -0.91
CA VAL A 185 -3.22 -18.27 -1.91
C VAL A 185 -1.90 -18.53 -1.21
N ALA A 186 -1.32 -19.71 -1.46
CA ALA A 186 -0.02 -20.08 -0.88
C ALA A 186 1.08 -19.08 -1.30
N PRO A 187 2.00 -18.72 -0.38
CA PRO A 187 3.16 -17.90 -0.71
C PRO A 187 4.02 -18.56 -1.78
N SER A 188 4.59 -17.75 -2.66
CA SER A 188 5.52 -18.21 -3.69
C SER A 188 6.86 -18.60 -3.06
N THR A 189 7.49 -19.65 -3.60
CA THR A 189 8.82 -20.17 -3.18
C THR A 189 9.94 -19.80 -4.15
N VAL A 190 9.64 -19.04 -5.21
CA VAL A 190 10.67 -18.63 -6.18
C VAL A 190 11.63 -17.59 -5.57
N PRO A 191 12.88 -17.49 -6.10
CA PRO A 191 13.85 -16.56 -5.54
C PRO A 191 13.48 -15.08 -5.77
N ALA A 192 14.07 -14.20 -4.96
CA ALA A 192 14.04 -12.76 -5.23
C ALA A 192 14.79 -12.43 -6.54
N PRO A 193 14.47 -11.33 -7.22
CA PRO A 193 15.26 -10.84 -8.34
C PRO A 193 16.69 -10.51 -7.86
N LYS A 194 17.66 -10.69 -8.79
CA LYS A 194 19.08 -10.38 -8.55
C LYS A 194 19.41 -8.98 -9.01
#